data_3a33621c7da4a4e60151b8d88faeefac
#
_entry.id   3a33621c7da4a4e60151b8d88faeefac
#
_cell.length_a   1.000
_cell.length_b   1.000
_cell.length_c   1.000
_cell.angle_alpha   90.00
_cell.angle_beta   90.00
_cell.angle_gamma   90.00
#
_symmetry.space_group_name_H-M   'P 1'
#
loop_
_entity.id
_entity.type
_entity.pdbx_description
1 polymer ?
#
loop_
_entity_poly.entity_id
_entity_poly.type
_entity_poly.pdbx_seq_one_letter_code
_entity_poly.pdbx_strand_id
1 'polypeptide(L)'
;MLTLTPINLKTANAFVQQHHRHHKPTRGHKFSIGVSDNGALVGVAICGRPVARRLDDGYTLEVNRLCTDGTPNACSILYAAAYRAARAMGYNKVITYILDTENGSSLKAAGYTCEGRAGGLEWNGAKAPKQADQYPRQMKTRWVKKKEGLHGG
;
A
#
# COMPACT_ATOMS: atom_id res chain seq x y z
N MET A 1 17.07 14.52 7.51
CA MET A 1 16.34 14.68 6.25
C MET A 1 15.95 13.33 5.70
N LEU A 2 14.70 13.20 5.27
CA LEU A 2 14.21 11.95 4.71
C LEU A 2 14.64 11.81 3.26
N THR A 3 15.21 10.66 2.92
CA THR A 3 15.63 10.34 1.57
C THR A 3 15.11 8.96 1.18
N LEU A 4 14.75 8.82 -0.10
CA LEU A 4 14.36 7.51 -0.61
C LEU A 4 15.60 6.62 -0.74
N THR A 5 15.39 5.34 -0.45
CA THR A 5 16.48 4.37 -0.41
C THR A 5 16.06 3.13 -1.19
N PRO A 6 16.85 2.65 -2.15
CA PRO A 6 16.54 1.38 -2.78
C PRO A 6 16.74 0.25 -1.79
N ILE A 7 15.78 -0.66 -1.77
CA ILE A 7 15.82 -1.84 -0.90
C ILE A 7 15.30 -3.05 -1.64
N ASN A 8 15.69 -4.23 -1.19
CA ASN A 8 15.15 -5.47 -1.74
C ASN A 8 13.95 -5.94 -0.90
N LEU A 9 13.28 -6.97 -1.40
CA LEU A 9 12.08 -7.48 -0.74
C LEU A 9 12.40 -8.05 0.64
N LYS A 10 13.53 -8.70 0.79
CA LYS A 10 13.95 -9.28 2.07
C LYS A 10 14.06 -8.20 3.14
N THR A 11 14.70 -7.10 2.82
CA THR A 11 14.84 -5.97 3.73
C THR A 11 13.49 -5.36 4.08
N ALA A 12 12.63 -5.20 3.06
CA ALA A 12 11.29 -4.64 3.27
C ALA A 12 10.46 -5.54 4.18
N ASN A 13 10.45 -6.86 3.93
CA ASN A 13 9.70 -7.80 4.75
C ASN A 13 10.24 -7.82 6.19
N ALA A 14 11.54 -7.72 6.38
CA ALA A 14 12.13 -7.68 7.71
C ALA A 14 11.67 -6.44 8.48
N PHE A 15 11.60 -5.30 7.82
CA PHE A 15 11.12 -4.07 8.45
C PHE A 15 9.65 -4.20 8.85
N VAL A 16 8.80 -4.74 7.97
CA VAL A 16 7.39 -4.95 8.27
C VAL A 16 7.23 -5.91 9.43
N GLN A 17 7.99 -6.99 9.45
CA GLN A 17 7.94 -7.98 10.53
C GLN A 17 8.28 -7.34 11.88
N GLN A 18 9.26 -6.47 11.89
CA GLN A 18 9.72 -5.82 13.13
C GLN A 18 8.71 -4.81 13.65
N HIS A 19 8.03 -4.07 12.76
CA HIS A 19 7.17 -2.95 13.14
C HIS A 19 5.68 -3.27 13.09
N HIS A 20 5.28 -4.26 12.29
CA HIS A 20 3.87 -4.65 12.13
C HIS A 20 3.76 -6.17 12.19
N ARG A 21 3.73 -6.70 13.39
CA ARG A 21 3.75 -8.16 13.60
C ARG A 21 2.53 -8.89 13.04
N HIS A 22 1.45 -8.16 12.78
CA HIS A 22 0.21 -8.77 12.29
C HIS A 22 0.26 -9.09 10.80
N HIS A 23 1.18 -8.49 10.07
CA HIS A 23 1.27 -8.69 8.64
C HIS A 23 2.23 -9.81 8.32
N LYS A 24 1.79 -10.71 7.43
CA LYS A 24 2.66 -11.74 6.92
C LYS A 24 3.61 -11.13 5.89
N PRO A 25 4.81 -11.70 5.73
CA PRO A 25 5.69 -11.30 4.65
C PRO A 25 5.00 -11.49 3.31
N THR A 26 5.26 -10.61 2.37
CA THR A 26 4.80 -10.82 1.00
C THR A 26 5.73 -11.81 0.31
N ARG A 27 5.17 -12.67 -0.55
CA ARG A 27 5.96 -13.67 -1.26
C ARG A 27 6.69 -13.09 -2.45
N GLY A 28 6.20 -11.99 -3.00
CA GLY A 28 6.81 -11.36 -4.14
C GLY A 28 6.43 -9.90 -4.22
N HIS A 29 7.02 -9.19 -5.15
CA HIS A 29 6.73 -7.79 -5.39
C HIS A 29 7.09 -7.44 -6.82
N LYS A 30 6.64 -6.26 -7.23
CA LYS A 30 7.18 -5.62 -8.42
C LYS A 30 8.39 -4.80 -8.05
N PHE A 31 8.28 -4.05 -6.95
CA PHE A 31 9.40 -3.31 -6.37
C PHE A 31 9.10 -2.95 -4.92
N SER A 32 10.15 -2.59 -4.19
CA SER A 32 10.03 -2.07 -2.84
C SER A 32 10.86 -0.79 -2.74
N ILE A 33 10.40 0.12 -1.89
CA ILE A 33 11.05 1.41 -1.69
C ILE A 33 11.25 1.60 -0.20
N GLY A 34 12.42 2.10 0.17
CA GLY A 34 12.69 2.52 1.54
C GLY A 34 12.75 4.02 1.65
N VAL A 35 12.50 4.51 2.85
CA VAL A 35 12.79 5.90 3.21
C VAL A 35 13.67 5.87 4.45
N SER A 36 14.72 6.67 4.41
CA SER A 36 15.71 6.72 5.49
C SER A 36 15.84 8.13 6.03
N ASP A 37 16.19 8.22 7.30
CA ASP A 37 16.49 9.49 7.97
C ASP A 37 17.92 9.40 8.48
N ASN A 38 18.80 10.23 7.93
CA ASN A 38 20.23 10.24 8.28
C ASN A 38 20.85 8.83 8.20
N GLY A 39 20.49 8.10 7.14
CA GLY A 39 21.05 6.78 6.89
C GLY A 39 20.35 5.62 7.57
N ALA A 40 19.39 5.89 8.44
CA ALA A 40 18.64 4.82 9.12
C ALA A 40 17.28 4.62 8.42
N LEU A 41 16.96 3.38 8.09
CA LEU A 41 15.69 3.05 7.45
C LEU A 41 14.54 3.28 8.43
N VAL A 42 13.60 4.14 8.06
CA VAL A 42 12.45 4.50 8.90
C VAL A 42 11.13 4.10 8.31
N GLY A 43 11.10 3.63 7.07
CA GLY A 43 9.86 3.16 6.46
C GLY A 43 10.11 2.41 5.18
N VAL A 44 9.13 1.58 4.81
CA VAL A 44 9.19 0.80 3.58
C VAL A 44 7.81 0.75 2.92
N ALA A 45 7.79 0.63 1.61
CA ALA A 45 6.60 0.30 0.83
C ALA A 45 6.92 -0.90 -0.04
N ILE A 46 6.02 -1.88 -0.05
CA ILE A 46 6.13 -3.06 -0.91
C ILE A 46 4.99 -2.97 -1.91
N CYS A 47 5.32 -2.94 -3.18
CA CYS A 47 4.36 -2.72 -4.25
C CYS A 47 4.34 -3.92 -5.19
N GLY A 48 3.14 -4.32 -5.59
CA GLY A 48 3.00 -5.47 -6.46
C GLY A 48 1.65 -5.52 -7.13
N ARG A 49 1.29 -6.71 -7.58
CA ARG A 49 0.02 -6.94 -8.25
C ARG A 49 -1.14 -6.74 -7.30
N PRO A 50 -2.28 -6.22 -7.78
CA PRO A 50 -3.48 -6.16 -6.95
C PRO A 50 -3.86 -7.55 -6.46
N VAL A 51 -4.20 -7.65 -5.18
CA VAL A 51 -4.67 -8.90 -4.60
C VAL A 51 -6.03 -9.26 -5.17
N ALA A 52 -6.89 -8.26 -5.38
CA ALA A 52 -8.19 -8.48 -5.99
C ALA A 52 -8.02 -8.73 -7.49
N ARG A 53 -8.34 -9.93 -7.92
CA ARG A 53 -8.14 -10.34 -9.32
C ARG A 53 -8.79 -9.42 -10.33
N ARG A 54 -10.01 -8.95 -10.05
CA ARG A 54 -10.72 -8.07 -10.97
C ARG A 54 -10.05 -6.72 -11.18
N LEU A 55 -9.16 -6.34 -10.28
CA LEU A 55 -8.43 -5.09 -10.39
C LEU A 55 -7.05 -5.26 -11.02
N ASP A 56 -6.65 -6.51 -11.24
CA ASP A 56 -5.33 -6.82 -11.80
C ASP A 56 -5.42 -6.83 -13.33
N ASP A 57 -5.44 -5.65 -13.90
CA ASP A 57 -5.60 -5.45 -15.34
C ASP A 57 -4.27 -5.26 -16.08
N GLY A 58 -3.16 -5.42 -15.40
CA GLY A 58 -1.83 -5.23 -15.99
C GLY A 58 -1.33 -3.79 -15.92
N TYR A 59 -2.20 -2.85 -15.60
CA TYR A 59 -1.87 -1.42 -15.54
C TYR A 59 -2.15 -0.79 -14.19
N THR A 60 -2.53 -1.60 -13.21
CA THR A 60 -2.80 -1.18 -11.85
C THR A 60 -1.78 -1.81 -10.92
N LEU A 61 -1.17 -0.98 -10.09
CA LEU A 61 -0.25 -1.44 -9.05
C LEU A 61 -0.92 -1.28 -7.70
N GLU A 62 -0.62 -2.18 -6.79
CA GLU A 62 -1.09 -2.04 -5.41
C GLU A 62 0.10 -1.83 -4.47
N VAL A 63 -0.03 -0.87 -3.55
CA VAL A 63 0.86 -0.81 -2.41
C VAL A 63 0.37 -1.87 -1.42
N ASN A 64 0.99 -3.03 -1.45
CA ASN A 64 0.56 -4.19 -0.66
C ASN A 64 0.88 -4.04 0.82
N ARG A 65 1.97 -3.36 1.13
CA ARG A 65 2.40 -3.07 2.50
C ARG A 65 3.04 -1.70 2.54
N LEU A 66 2.71 -0.93 3.55
CA LEU A 66 3.42 0.30 3.84
C LEU A 66 3.56 0.39 5.35
N CYS A 67 4.78 0.57 5.82
CA CYS A 67 5.09 0.48 7.22
C CYS A 67 6.19 1.48 7.55
N THR A 68 6.00 2.24 8.62
CA THR A 68 7.02 3.18 9.10
C THR A 68 7.18 3.02 10.60
N ASP A 69 8.23 3.61 11.13
CA ASP A 69 8.44 3.66 12.58
C ASP A 69 7.74 4.84 13.24
N GLY A 70 6.89 5.55 12.50
CA GLY A 70 6.18 6.73 13.01
C GLY A 70 6.85 8.05 12.67
N THR A 71 7.97 8.03 11.96
CA THR A 71 8.66 9.26 11.57
C THR A 71 7.71 10.14 10.75
N PRO A 72 7.55 11.42 11.12
CA PRO A 72 6.64 12.30 10.38
C PRO A 72 6.98 12.38 8.90
N ASN A 73 5.95 12.40 8.07
CA ASN A 73 6.02 12.50 6.62
C ASN A 73 6.51 11.25 5.90
N ALA A 74 6.96 10.23 6.62
CA ALA A 74 7.49 9.02 5.97
C ALA A 74 6.41 8.32 5.13
N CYS A 75 5.20 8.22 5.65
CA CYS A 75 4.10 7.57 4.91
C CYS A 75 3.77 8.31 3.62
N SER A 76 3.57 9.63 3.68
CA SER A 76 3.22 10.39 2.49
C SER A 76 4.32 10.36 1.43
N ILE A 77 5.57 10.41 1.87
CA ILE A 77 6.71 10.32 0.96
C ILE A 77 6.72 8.97 0.25
N LEU A 78 6.45 7.89 0.97
CA LEU A 78 6.42 6.56 0.38
C LEU A 78 5.26 6.39 -0.59
N TYR A 79 4.06 6.87 -0.25
CA TYR A 79 2.93 6.80 -1.16
C TYR A 79 3.20 7.60 -2.44
N ALA A 80 3.76 8.79 -2.32
CA ALA A 80 4.09 9.61 -3.47
C ALA A 80 5.16 8.93 -4.35
N ALA A 81 6.18 8.36 -3.72
CA ALA A 81 7.24 7.68 -4.45
C ALA A 81 6.73 6.43 -5.16
N ALA A 82 5.83 5.68 -4.52
CA ALA A 82 5.23 4.50 -5.14
C ALA A 82 4.50 4.88 -6.44
N TYR A 83 3.75 5.96 -6.42
CA TYR A 83 3.06 6.43 -7.61
C TYR A 83 4.04 6.84 -8.71
N ARG A 84 5.06 7.61 -8.37
CA ARG A 84 6.05 8.04 -9.37
C ARG A 84 6.77 6.84 -9.99
N ALA A 85 7.17 5.87 -9.17
CA ALA A 85 7.81 4.67 -9.67
C ALA A 85 6.88 3.86 -10.57
N ALA A 86 5.62 3.71 -10.15
CA ALA A 86 4.62 3.00 -10.93
C ALA A 86 4.42 3.67 -12.29
N ARG A 87 4.30 4.99 -12.31
CA ARG A 87 4.14 5.73 -13.57
C ARG A 87 5.34 5.54 -14.49
N ALA A 88 6.54 5.57 -13.92
CA ALA A 88 7.76 5.35 -14.70
C ALA A 88 7.79 3.95 -15.33
N MET A 89 7.17 2.98 -14.67
CA MET A 89 7.10 1.60 -15.18
C MET A 89 5.95 1.37 -16.15
N GLY A 90 5.08 2.35 -16.36
CA GLY A 90 3.96 2.24 -17.28
C GLY A 90 2.61 1.94 -16.65
N TYR A 91 2.53 1.84 -15.32
CA TYR A 91 1.24 1.67 -14.66
C TYR A 91 0.41 2.94 -14.77
N ASN A 92 -0.91 2.78 -14.89
CA ASN A 92 -1.84 3.90 -15.02
C ASN A 92 -2.36 4.39 -13.69
N LYS A 93 -2.40 3.50 -12.69
CA LYS A 93 -2.89 3.88 -11.38
C LYS A 93 -2.28 3.00 -10.30
N VAL A 94 -2.32 3.53 -9.09
CA VAL A 94 -1.89 2.83 -7.88
C VAL A 94 -3.04 2.82 -6.91
N ILE A 95 -3.33 1.65 -6.34
CA ILE A 95 -4.35 1.48 -5.31
C ILE A 95 -3.70 1.03 -4.01
N THR A 96 -4.38 1.30 -2.92
CA THR A 96 -3.98 0.80 -1.61
C THR A 96 -5.19 0.79 -0.68
N TYR A 97 -5.07 0.08 0.41
CA TYR A 97 -6.16 -0.09 1.38
C TYR A 97 -5.66 0.29 2.77
N ILE A 98 -6.50 1.00 3.50
CA ILE A 98 -6.26 1.26 4.93
C ILE A 98 -7.53 0.90 5.69
N LEU A 99 -7.42 0.78 7.01
CA LEU A 99 -8.60 0.54 7.85
C LEU A 99 -9.51 1.75 7.80
N ASP A 100 -10.83 1.51 7.85
CA ASP A 100 -11.80 2.61 7.77
C ASP A 100 -11.76 3.52 9.01
N THR A 101 -11.10 3.09 10.08
CA THR A 101 -10.86 3.92 11.25
C THR A 101 -9.73 4.92 11.04
N GLU A 102 -8.91 4.75 10.00
CA GLU A 102 -7.83 5.66 9.68
C GLU A 102 -8.32 6.76 8.77
N ASN A 103 -7.82 7.99 8.98
CA ASN A 103 -8.34 9.14 8.26
C ASN A 103 -7.72 9.37 6.88
N GLY A 104 -6.66 8.63 6.54
CA GLY A 104 -6.04 8.73 5.22
C GLY A 104 -5.25 10.01 4.98
N SER A 105 -4.84 10.71 6.02
CA SER A 105 -4.15 12.00 5.84
C SER A 105 -2.88 11.89 5.00
N SER A 106 -2.10 10.82 5.19
CA SER A 106 -0.89 10.60 4.41
C SER A 106 -1.20 10.35 2.93
N LEU A 107 -2.29 9.64 2.66
CA LEU A 107 -2.74 9.37 1.29
C LEU A 107 -3.22 10.65 0.62
N LYS A 108 -4.01 11.46 1.34
CA LYS A 108 -4.45 12.76 0.81
C LYS A 108 -3.25 13.65 0.49
N ALA A 109 -2.28 13.69 1.39
CA ALA A 109 -1.08 14.49 1.18
C ALA A 109 -0.30 14.03 -0.05
N ALA A 110 -0.34 12.75 -0.38
CA ALA A 110 0.32 12.20 -1.55
C ALA A 110 -0.53 12.27 -2.82
N GLY A 111 -1.76 12.80 -2.73
CA GLY A 111 -2.62 13.01 -3.89
C GLY A 111 -3.54 11.86 -4.22
N TYR A 112 -3.72 10.90 -3.32
CA TYR A 112 -4.66 9.81 -3.50
C TYR A 112 -6.06 10.25 -3.08
N THR A 113 -7.07 9.62 -3.67
CA THR A 113 -8.48 9.85 -3.33
C THR A 113 -9.12 8.56 -2.81
N CYS A 114 -10.04 8.72 -1.87
CA CYS A 114 -10.77 7.59 -1.32
C CYS A 114 -11.87 7.16 -2.29
N GLU A 115 -11.92 5.86 -2.60
CA GLU A 115 -12.97 5.29 -3.44
C GLU A 115 -14.10 4.67 -2.62
N GLY A 116 -14.01 4.72 -1.29
CA GLY A 116 -15.03 4.19 -0.43
C GLY A 116 -14.61 2.89 0.23
N ARG A 117 -15.57 2.26 0.89
CA ARG A 117 -15.31 1.02 1.61
C ARG A 117 -15.11 -0.14 0.66
N ALA A 118 -14.23 -1.04 1.05
CA ALA A 118 -13.90 -2.21 0.26
C ALA A 118 -13.40 -3.33 1.17
N GLY A 119 -13.71 -4.56 0.82
CA GLY A 119 -13.26 -5.72 1.57
C GLY A 119 -14.03 -5.92 2.86
N GLY A 120 -13.47 -6.68 3.76
CA GLY A 120 -14.09 -6.94 5.05
C GLY A 120 -15.44 -7.63 4.92
N LEU A 121 -16.45 -7.03 5.50
CA LEU A 121 -17.80 -7.60 5.51
C LEU A 121 -18.51 -7.48 4.17
N GLU A 122 -17.93 -6.81 3.21
CA GLU A 122 -18.51 -6.75 1.87
C GLU A 122 -18.48 -8.09 1.16
N TRP A 123 -17.74 -9.03 1.65
CA TRP A 123 -17.85 -10.38 1.16
C TRP A 123 -19.24 -10.88 1.43
N ASN A 124 -19.92 -11.43 0.42
CA ASN A 124 -21.18 -12.06 0.68
C ASN A 124 -20.94 -13.17 1.69
N GLY A 125 -21.82 -13.24 2.65
CA GLY A 125 -21.62 -13.99 3.86
C GLY A 125 -21.21 -15.43 3.68
N ALA A 126 -21.79 -16.11 2.70
CA ALA A 126 -21.50 -17.53 2.46
C ALA A 126 -20.06 -17.79 2.06
N LYS A 127 -19.39 -16.77 1.60
CA LYS A 127 -18.02 -16.87 1.11
C LYS A 127 -17.02 -16.21 2.02
N ALA A 128 -17.42 -15.82 3.21
CA ALA A 128 -16.48 -15.22 4.14
C ALA A 128 -15.28 -16.13 4.30
N PRO A 129 -14.06 -15.64 4.07
CA PRO A 129 -12.88 -16.48 4.16
C PRO A 129 -12.71 -17.01 5.58
N LYS A 130 -12.20 -18.21 5.70
CA LYS A 130 -11.88 -18.74 7.02
C LYS A 130 -10.88 -17.86 7.73
N GLN A 131 -10.04 -17.20 6.98
CA GLN A 131 -9.07 -16.26 7.52
C GLN A 131 -9.73 -15.07 8.22
N ALA A 132 -11.01 -14.87 8.01
CA ALA A 132 -11.73 -13.81 8.71
C ALA A 132 -11.62 -13.96 10.22
N ASP A 133 -11.41 -15.16 10.71
CA ASP A 133 -11.22 -15.39 12.14
C ASP A 133 -9.81 -15.02 12.58
N GLN A 134 -8.85 -14.97 11.67
CA GLN A 134 -7.47 -14.62 11.98
C GLN A 134 -7.23 -13.11 11.94
N TYR A 135 -8.06 -12.39 11.21
CA TYR A 135 -7.92 -10.95 11.02
C TYR A 135 -9.20 -10.28 11.49
N PRO A 136 -9.08 -9.10 12.11
CA PRO A 136 -10.26 -8.35 12.49
C PRO A 136 -11.15 -8.15 11.27
N ARG A 137 -12.44 -8.32 11.44
CA ARG A 137 -13.41 -8.07 10.38
C ARG A 137 -13.65 -6.57 10.24
N GLN A 138 -12.58 -5.82 10.11
CA GLN A 138 -12.69 -4.39 9.95
C GLN A 138 -12.85 -4.05 8.48
N MET A 139 -13.73 -3.12 8.23
CA MET A 139 -13.88 -2.55 6.91
C MET A 139 -12.63 -1.79 6.56
N LYS A 140 -12.31 -1.79 5.28
CA LYS A 140 -11.19 -1.03 4.74
C LYS A 140 -11.72 0.00 3.78
N THR A 141 -10.92 1.02 3.54
CA THR A 141 -11.18 1.97 2.47
C THR A 141 -10.12 1.78 1.42
N ARG A 142 -10.54 1.87 0.16
CA ARG A 142 -9.63 1.78 -0.97
C ARG A 142 -9.31 3.20 -1.46
N TRP A 143 -8.05 3.44 -1.70
CA TRP A 143 -7.55 4.74 -2.16
C TRP A 143 -6.84 4.55 -3.49
N VAL A 144 -6.94 5.55 -4.35
CA VAL A 144 -6.40 5.47 -5.69
C VAL A 144 -5.73 6.77 -6.08
N LYS A 145 -4.64 6.66 -6.84
CA LYS A 145 -4.07 7.78 -7.57
C LYS A 145 -3.90 7.35 -9.02
N LYS A 146 -4.50 8.09 -9.93
CA LYS A 146 -4.53 7.79 -11.36
C LYS A 146 -3.70 8.79 -12.13
N LYS A 147 -3.20 8.37 -13.29
CA LYS A 147 -2.57 9.33 -14.20
C LYS A 147 -3.62 10.33 -14.67
N GLU A 148 -3.18 11.54 -14.97
CA GLU A 148 -4.07 12.57 -15.46
C GLU A 148 -4.72 12.14 -16.77
N GLY A 149 -6.01 12.48 -16.92
CA GLY A 149 -6.77 12.14 -18.11
C GLY A 149 -7.37 10.74 -18.09
N LEU A 150 -7.10 9.93 -17.07
CA LEU A 150 -7.70 8.61 -16.96
C LEU A 150 -9.06 8.73 -16.31
N HIS A 151 -10.08 8.36 -17.07
CA HIS A 151 -11.47 8.39 -16.60
C HIS A 151 -11.99 7.00 -16.34
N GLY A 152 -12.95 6.92 -15.43
CA GLY A 152 -13.68 5.71 -15.20
C GLY A 152 -12.93 4.64 -14.45
N GLY A 153 -11.87 4.93 -13.95
CA GLY A 153 -11.12 4.06 -13.08
C GLY A 153 -10.69 2.76 -13.66
#